data_6809bae42ad8ba41d0e67d5e329996f4
#
_entry.id   6809bae42ad8ba41d0e67d5e329996f4
#
_cell.length_a   1.000
_cell.length_b   1.000
_cell.length_c   1.000
_cell.angle_alpha   90.00
_cell.angle_beta   90.00
_cell.angle_gamma   90.00
#
_symmetry.space_group_name_H-M   'P 1'
#
loop_
_entity.id
_entity.type
_entity.pdbx_description
1 polymer ?
#
loop_
_entity_poly.entity_id
_entity_poly.type
_entity_poly.pdbx_seq_one_letter_code
_entity_poly.pdbx_strand_id
1 'polypeptide(L)'
;MVKRVAELAKDPPRRRLSDQVDPRRALVLFSGGQDSTACLAWALDRYAHVETIGFDYGQRHSVELECRLHVRSALHTQFPRWARKLGEDHLLDLSLLGQISDTAMTDGRAIEMNAQGLPNTFVPGRNLMFFNFAAAVAYRRGLSVLVGGMCETDFSGY
;
A
#
# COMPACT_ATOMS: atom_id res chain seq x y z
N MET A 1 9.60 -20.06 34.88
CA MET A 1 9.06 -19.64 33.56
C MET A 1 8.70 -18.15 33.49
N VAL A 2 9.00 -17.34 34.51
CA VAL A 2 8.64 -15.90 34.59
C VAL A 2 9.80 -14.96 34.27
N LYS A 3 11.04 -15.44 34.21
CA LYS A 3 12.23 -14.58 33.92
C LYS A 3 12.44 -14.19 32.47
N ARG A 4 11.72 -14.76 31.50
CA ARG A 4 11.94 -14.53 30.07
C ARG A 4 11.10 -13.37 29.48
N VAL A 5 10.13 -12.87 30.23
CA VAL A 5 9.27 -11.75 29.78
C VAL A 5 9.87 -10.37 30.14
N ALA A 6 10.68 -10.31 31.21
CA ALA A 6 11.27 -9.06 31.68
C ALA A 6 12.47 -8.57 30.83
N GLU A 7 13.05 -9.44 30.01
CA GLU A 7 14.20 -9.09 29.14
C GLU A 7 13.80 -8.51 27.78
N LEU A 8 12.52 -8.68 27.39
CA LEU A 8 11.94 -8.10 26.15
C LEU A 8 11.46 -6.66 26.33
N ALA A 9 11.47 -6.13 27.54
CA ALA A 9 10.97 -4.79 27.88
C ALA A 9 12.06 -3.73 28.03
N LYS A 10 13.23 -3.89 27.42
CA LYS A 10 14.10 -2.75 27.15
C LYS A 10 13.61 -2.11 25.87
N ASP A 11 12.60 -1.23 26.03
CA ASP A 11 12.24 -0.30 24.96
C ASP A 11 13.52 0.35 24.43
N PRO A 12 13.77 0.25 23.11
CA PRO A 12 14.80 1.09 22.52
C PRO A 12 14.44 2.55 22.85
N PRO A 13 15.41 3.43 23.08
CA PRO A 13 15.12 4.81 23.43
C PRO A 13 14.10 5.36 22.45
N ARG A 14 12.97 5.85 22.98
CA ARG A 14 11.90 6.46 22.16
C ARG A 14 12.53 7.64 21.42
N ARG A 15 12.91 7.42 20.17
CA ARG A 15 13.37 8.50 19.30
C ARG A 15 12.21 9.48 19.15
N ARG A 16 12.44 10.76 19.43
CA ARG A 16 11.40 11.78 19.23
C ARG A 16 10.99 11.75 17.75
N LEU A 17 9.70 11.79 17.49
CA LEU A 17 9.15 11.78 16.12
C LEU A 17 9.82 12.86 15.24
N SER A 18 10.10 14.04 15.83
CA SER A 18 10.71 15.17 15.15
C SER A 18 12.09 14.91 14.56
N ASP A 19 12.84 13.92 15.10
CA ASP A 19 14.24 13.70 14.72
C ASP A 19 14.39 12.71 13.55
N GLN A 20 13.28 12.16 13.03
CA GLN A 20 13.30 11.07 12.06
C GLN A 20 12.45 11.29 10.82
N VAL A 21 11.61 12.31 10.80
CA VAL A 21 10.67 12.53 9.70
C VAL A 21 11.35 13.40 8.64
N ASP A 22 11.84 12.77 7.58
CA ASP A 22 12.33 13.50 6.41
C ASP A 22 11.15 13.77 5.45
N PRO A 23 10.73 15.05 5.25
CA PRO A 23 9.62 15.40 4.37
C PRO A 23 9.89 15.08 2.89
N ARG A 24 11.10 14.66 2.57
CA ARG A 24 11.49 14.23 1.22
C ARG A 24 11.34 12.73 1.00
N ARG A 25 10.77 11.98 1.96
CA ARG A 25 10.58 10.53 1.87
C ARG A 25 9.10 10.19 1.83
N ALA A 26 8.71 9.42 0.84
CA ALA A 26 7.31 9.04 0.61
C ALA A 26 7.11 7.53 0.54
N LEU A 27 5.92 7.09 0.92
CA LEU A 27 5.40 5.75 0.69
C LEU A 27 4.21 5.85 -0.26
N VAL A 28 4.28 5.14 -1.39
CA VAL A 28 3.23 5.11 -2.40
C VAL A 28 2.41 3.84 -2.26
N LEU A 29 1.09 3.98 -2.15
CA LEU A 29 0.17 2.85 -2.30
C LEU A 29 0.18 2.43 -3.77
N PHE A 30 0.75 1.26 -4.03
CA PHE A 30 1.08 0.83 -5.39
C PHE A 30 0.49 -0.56 -5.67
N SER A 31 -0.57 -0.62 -6.47
CA SER A 31 -1.18 -1.88 -6.91
C SER A 31 -0.50 -2.49 -8.16
N GLY A 32 0.20 -1.69 -8.94
CA GLY A 32 0.72 -2.08 -10.26
C GLY A 32 -0.22 -1.68 -11.41
N GLY A 33 -1.41 -1.18 -11.10
CA GLY A 33 -2.33 -0.61 -12.09
C GLY A 33 -1.89 0.77 -12.59
N GLN A 34 -2.56 1.27 -13.62
CA GLN A 34 -2.20 2.50 -14.32
C GLN A 34 -2.12 3.71 -13.39
N ASP A 35 -3.15 3.95 -12.58
CA ASP A 35 -3.26 5.13 -11.71
C ASP A 35 -2.19 5.13 -10.63
N SER A 36 -1.98 3.98 -9.98
CA SER A 36 -0.93 3.83 -8.97
C SER A 36 0.47 3.96 -9.57
N THR A 37 0.66 3.56 -10.83
CA THR A 37 1.93 3.75 -11.56
C THR A 37 2.17 5.23 -11.86
N ALA A 38 1.14 5.98 -12.27
CA ALA A 38 1.23 7.42 -12.44
C ALA A 38 1.58 8.13 -11.12
N CYS A 39 0.97 7.72 -10.01
CA CYS A 39 1.29 8.23 -8.68
C CYS A 39 2.74 7.92 -8.28
N LEU A 40 3.24 6.73 -8.59
CA LEU A 40 4.63 6.37 -8.33
C LEU A 40 5.60 7.23 -9.12
N ALA A 41 5.35 7.44 -10.42
CA ALA A 41 6.16 8.31 -11.27
C ALA A 41 6.15 9.76 -10.75
N TRP A 42 4.97 10.27 -10.39
CA TRP A 42 4.80 11.59 -9.78
C TRP A 42 5.59 11.74 -8.48
N ALA A 43 5.57 10.72 -7.62
CA ALA A 43 6.32 10.72 -6.37
C ALA A 43 7.83 10.68 -6.59
N LEU A 44 8.32 9.84 -7.51
CA LEU A 44 9.73 9.73 -7.87
C LEU A 44 10.31 11.02 -8.45
N ASP A 45 9.48 11.84 -9.07
CA ASP A 45 9.90 13.17 -9.54
C ASP A 45 10.11 14.15 -8.39
N ARG A 46 9.28 14.10 -7.36
CA ARG A 46 9.19 15.11 -6.28
C ARG A 46 10.00 14.77 -5.05
N TYR A 47 10.04 13.51 -4.66
CA TYR A 47 10.68 13.09 -3.42
C TYR A 47 12.10 12.58 -3.66
N ALA A 48 12.93 12.64 -2.64
CA ALA A 48 14.31 12.16 -2.68
C ALA A 48 14.41 10.64 -2.52
N HIS A 49 13.45 10.04 -1.80
CA HIS A 49 13.34 8.61 -1.58
C HIS A 49 11.87 8.18 -1.58
N VAL A 50 11.56 7.13 -2.31
CA VAL A 50 10.19 6.63 -2.47
C VAL A 50 10.18 5.13 -2.27
N GLU A 51 9.40 4.66 -1.31
CA GLU A 51 9.10 3.23 -1.13
C GLU A 51 7.68 2.95 -1.63
N THR A 52 7.37 1.70 -1.90
CA THR A 52 6.05 1.29 -2.36
C THR A 52 5.44 0.28 -1.39
N ILE A 53 4.11 0.32 -1.27
CA ILE A 53 3.36 -0.65 -0.49
C ILE A 53 2.17 -1.17 -1.31
N GLY A 54 1.99 -2.47 -1.30
CA GLY A 54 0.82 -3.14 -1.86
C GLY A 54 0.17 -4.05 -0.85
N PHE A 55 -1.02 -4.50 -1.21
CA PHE A 55 -1.85 -5.32 -0.34
C PHE A 55 -2.33 -6.54 -1.12
N ASP A 56 -2.09 -7.71 -0.56
CA ASP A 56 -2.70 -8.96 -1.00
C ASP A 56 -3.90 -9.27 -0.08
N TYR A 57 -5.09 -9.12 -0.61
CA TYR A 57 -6.34 -9.39 0.14
C TYR A 57 -7.16 -10.51 -0.52
N GLY A 58 -6.50 -11.36 -1.34
CA GLY A 58 -7.15 -12.46 -2.03
C GLY A 58 -7.94 -12.02 -3.27
N GLN A 59 -7.55 -10.88 -3.89
CA GLN A 59 -8.18 -10.42 -5.13
C GLN A 59 -8.02 -11.45 -6.27
N ARG A 60 -9.05 -11.57 -7.12
CA ARG A 60 -9.13 -12.53 -8.24
C ARG A 60 -7.97 -12.43 -9.24
N HIS A 61 -7.36 -11.29 -9.36
CA HIS A 61 -6.32 -11.02 -10.34
C HIS A 61 -4.94 -10.88 -9.67
N SER A 62 -4.25 -11.99 -9.49
CA SER A 62 -2.82 -12.03 -9.15
C SER A 62 -1.95 -11.27 -10.16
N VAL A 63 -2.49 -11.02 -11.37
CA VAL A 63 -1.85 -10.22 -12.42
C VAL A 63 -1.42 -8.84 -11.93
N GLU A 64 -2.18 -8.18 -11.03
CA GLU A 64 -1.77 -6.89 -10.46
C GLU A 64 -0.50 -7.02 -9.64
N LEU A 65 -0.36 -8.09 -8.85
CA LEU A 65 0.85 -8.33 -8.06
C LEU A 65 2.08 -8.60 -8.96
N GLU A 66 1.87 -9.30 -10.07
CA GLU A 66 2.93 -9.50 -11.07
C GLU A 66 3.28 -8.19 -11.80
N CYS A 67 2.28 -7.38 -12.16
CA CYS A 67 2.50 -6.07 -12.78
C CYS A 67 3.35 -5.16 -11.90
N ARG A 68 3.19 -5.19 -10.57
CA ARG A 68 4.05 -4.44 -9.63
C ARG A 68 5.53 -4.72 -9.87
N LEU A 69 5.89 -6.00 -9.94
CA LEU A 69 7.28 -6.42 -10.14
C LEU A 69 7.80 -5.97 -11.50
N HIS A 70 7.00 -6.12 -12.55
CA HIS A 70 7.37 -5.69 -13.90
C HIS A 70 7.58 -4.18 -13.99
N VAL A 71 6.67 -3.38 -13.45
CA VAL A 71 6.79 -1.91 -13.44
C VAL A 71 8.04 -1.48 -12.67
N ARG A 72 8.27 -2.02 -11.48
CA ARG A 72 9.46 -1.69 -10.68
C ARG A 72 10.75 -2.08 -11.39
N SER A 73 10.79 -3.25 -12.04
CA SER A 73 11.92 -3.69 -12.84
C SER A 73 12.18 -2.75 -14.04
N ALA A 74 11.11 -2.35 -14.75
CA ALA A 74 11.19 -1.39 -15.84
C ALA A 74 11.72 -0.03 -15.38
N LEU A 75 11.26 0.46 -14.23
CA LEU A 75 11.76 1.70 -13.63
C LEU A 75 13.26 1.63 -13.32
N HIS A 76 13.73 0.50 -12.78
CA HIS A 76 15.16 0.30 -12.52
C HIS A 76 16.01 0.27 -13.78
N THR A 77 15.52 -0.35 -14.85
CA THR A 77 16.32 -0.55 -16.07
C THR A 77 16.25 0.62 -17.03
N GLN A 78 15.09 1.28 -17.13
CA GLN A 78 14.84 2.30 -18.16
C GLN A 78 14.98 3.74 -17.64
N PHE A 79 14.85 3.95 -16.32
CA PHE A 79 14.84 5.28 -15.72
C PHE A 79 15.88 5.43 -14.60
N PRO A 80 17.19 5.56 -14.91
CA PRO A 80 18.26 5.57 -13.90
C PRO A 80 18.12 6.69 -12.85
N ARG A 81 17.48 7.82 -13.21
CA ARG A 81 17.20 8.92 -12.27
C ARG A 81 16.21 8.49 -11.20
N TRP A 82 15.15 7.77 -11.57
CA TRP A 82 14.13 7.27 -10.65
C TRP A 82 14.61 6.02 -9.89
N ALA A 83 15.34 5.15 -10.56
CA ALA A 83 15.93 3.95 -9.95
C ALA A 83 16.73 4.26 -8.68
N ARG A 84 17.47 5.36 -8.66
CA ARG A 84 18.26 5.80 -7.49
C ARG A 84 17.40 6.26 -6.30
N LYS A 85 16.15 6.63 -6.54
CA LYS A 85 15.20 7.10 -5.52
C LYS A 85 14.24 6.02 -5.08
N LEU A 86 14.05 4.99 -5.90
CA LEU A 86 13.13 3.90 -5.65
C LEU A 86 13.74 2.94 -4.62
N GLY A 87 13.13 2.92 -3.44
CA GLY A 87 13.52 2.09 -2.31
C GLY A 87 12.80 0.75 -2.26
N GLU A 88 12.54 0.30 -1.05
CA GLU A 88 11.95 -1.01 -0.75
C GLU A 88 10.50 -1.12 -1.24
N ASP A 89 10.11 -2.35 -1.57
CA ASP A 89 8.72 -2.71 -1.89
C ASP A 89 8.14 -3.54 -0.74
N HIS A 90 7.04 -3.07 -0.19
CA HIS A 90 6.33 -3.74 0.89
C HIS A 90 5.07 -4.39 0.33
N LEU A 91 4.86 -5.67 0.64
CA LEU A 91 3.62 -6.37 0.35
C LEU A 91 3.04 -6.89 1.67
N LEU A 92 1.83 -6.45 2.00
CA LEU A 92 1.14 -6.90 3.20
C LEU A 92 0.03 -7.88 2.83
N ASP A 93 0.01 -9.01 3.52
CA ASP A 93 -1.09 -9.97 3.46
C ASP A 93 -2.27 -9.43 4.28
N LEU A 94 -3.36 -9.13 3.60
CA LEU A 94 -4.65 -8.74 4.14
C LEU A 94 -5.76 -9.72 3.74
N SER A 95 -5.45 -11.00 3.57
CA SER A 95 -6.39 -12.07 3.21
C SER A 95 -7.61 -12.14 4.15
N LEU A 96 -7.46 -11.63 5.39
CA LEU A 96 -8.57 -11.44 6.32
C LEU A 96 -9.71 -10.58 5.74
N LEU A 97 -9.40 -9.61 4.89
CA LEU A 97 -10.43 -8.78 4.25
C LEU A 97 -11.35 -9.62 3.35
N GLY A 98 -10.82 -10.64 2.68
CA GLY A 98 -11.60 -11.60 1.92
C GLY A 98 -12.55 -12.45 2.77
N GLN A 99 -12.19 -12.69 4.05
CA GLN A 99 -13.01 -13.46 4.97
C GLN A 99 -14.17 -12.66 5.58
N ILE A 100 -13.98 -11.36 5.76
CA ILE A 100 -15.00 -10.47 6.34
C ILE A 100 -15.84 -9.74 5.29
N SER A 101 -15.43 -9.81 4.02
CA SER A 101 -16.10 -9.15 2.90
C SER A 101 -16.70 -10.21 1.99
N ASP A 102 -18.00 -10.34 1.97
CA ASP A 102 -18.72 -11.20 1.02
C ASP A 102 -18.84 -10.45 -0.33
N THR A 103 -17.72 -10.38 -1.08
CA THR A 103 -17.65 -9.61 -2.33
C THR A 103 -17.14 -10.43 -3.49
N ALA A 104 -17.58 -10.08 -4.71
CA ALA A 104 -17.10 -10.71 -5.95
C ALA A 104 -15.61 -10.45 -6.26
N MET A 105 -14.93 -9.60 -5.47
CA MET A 105 -13.47 -9.43 -5.58
C MET A 105 -12.69 -10.62 -5.03
N THR A 106 -13.27 -11.36 -4.08
CA THR A 106 -12.61 -12.46 -3.38
C THR A 106 -13.17 -13.83 -3.76
N ASP A 107 -14.34 -13.88 -4.38
CA ASP A 107 -14.98 -15.11 -4.84
C ASP A 107 -15.21 -15.11 -6.35
N GLY A 108 -15.58 -16.27 -6.90
CA GLY A 108 -15.76 -16.49 -8.34
C GLY A 108 -17.05 -15.92 -8.95
N ARG A 109 -17.86 -15.13 -8.22
CA ARG A 109 -19.14 -14.61 -8.69
C ARG A 109 -18.98 -13.57 -9.80
N ALA A 110 -19.99 -13.42 -10.65
CA ALA A 110 -20.03 -12.35 -11.63
C ALA A 110 -20.09 -10.97 -10.94
N ILE A 111 -19.49 -9.96 -11.58
CA ILE A 111 -19.58 -8.59 -11.08
C ILE A 111 -20.99 -8.07 -11.41
N GLU A 112 -21.77 -7.74 -10.40
CA GLU A 112 -23.13 -7.25 -10.50
C GLU A 112 -23.31 -6.00 -9.64
N MET A 113 -24.27 -5.15 -10.02
CA MET A 113 -24.66 -3.99 -9.21
C MET A 113 -25.77 -4.42 -8.25
N ASN A 114 -25.66 -4.03 -6.99
CA ASN A 114 -26.72 -4.26 -6.02
C ASN A 114 -27.87 -3.24 -6.17
N ALA A 115 -28.95 -3.42 -5.38
CA ALA A 115 -30.12 -2.53 -5.41
C ALA A 115 -29.80 -1.08 -5.03
N GLN A 116 -28.67 -0.81 -4.38
CA GLN A 116 -28.18 0.52 -4.01
C GLN A 116 -27.22 1.12 -5.07
N GLY A 117 -27.03 0.43 -6.21
CA GLY A 117 -26.13 0.89 -7.26
C GLY A 117 -24.65 0.72 -6.97
N LEU A 118 -24.29 -0.05 -5.93
CA LEU A 118 -22.90 -0.40 -5.61
C LEU A 118 -22.53 -1.73 -6.28
N PRO A 119 -21.34 -1.85 -6.85
CA PRO A 119 -20.87 -3.13 -7.36
C PRO A 119 -20.66 -4.13 -6.22
N ASN A 120 -20.91 -5.40 -6.49
CA ASN A 120 -20.66 -6.48 -5.52
C ASN A 120 -19.16 -6.75 -5.27
N THR A 121 -18.29 -5.95 -5.88
CA THR A 121 -16.85 -5.85 -5.57
C THR A 121 -16.55 -4.86 -4.45
N PHE A 122 -17.56 -4.17 -3.94
CA PHE A 122 -17.41 -3.16 -2.91
C PHE A 122 -16.96 -3.78 -1.57
N VAL A 123 -15.84 -3.29 -1.04
CA VAL A 123 -15.32 -3.62 0.30
C VAL A 123 -15.37 -2.35 1.14
N PRO A 124 -16.34 -2.25 2.08
CA PRO A 124 -16.50 -1.05 2.89
C PRO A 124 -15.22 -0.69 3.64
N GLY A 125 -14.80 0.58 3.57
CA GLY A 125 -13.61 1.07 4.26
C GLY A 125 -12.26 0.53 3.76
N ARG A 126 -12.20 -0.14 2.61
CA ARG A 126 -10.98 -0.75 2.07
C ARG A 126 -9.82 0.24 1.98
N ASN A 127 -10.04 1.40 1.38
CA ASN A 127 -8.98 2.39 1.21
C ASN A 127 -8.53 2.96 2.56
N LEU A 128 -9.45 3.18 3.50
CA LEU A 128 -9.13 3.62 4.85
C LEU A 128 -8.22 2.61 5.57
N MET A 129 -8.53 1.31 5.46
CA MET A 129 -7.67 0.26 6.01
C MET A 129 -6.29 0.27 5.37
N PHE A 130 -6.21 0.40 4.04
CA PHE A 130 -4.94 0.48 3.34
C PHE A 130 -4.09 1.67 3.81
N PHE A 131 -4.69 2.84 3.99
CA PHE A 131 -3.98 4.01 4.53
C PHE A 131 -3.53 3.81 5.97
N ASN A 132 -4.31 3.14 6.82
CA ASN A 132 -3.91 2.85 8.20
C ASN A 132 -2.68 1.92 8.25
N PHE A 133 -2.66 0.85 7.46
CA PHE A 133 -1.49 -0.03 7.36
C PHE A 133 -0.28 0.68 6.75
N ALA A 134 -0.50 1.46 5.69
CA ALA A 134 0.55 2.26 5.08
C ALA A 134 1.15 3.26 6.06
N ALA A 135 0.34 3.92 6.88
CA ALA A 135 0.80 4.84 7.91
C ALA A 135 1.68 4.14 8.97
N ALA A 136 1.30 2.93 9.38
CA ALA A 136 2.10 2.14 10.32
C ALA A 136 3.48 1.76 9.74
N VAL A 137 3.52 1.35 8.46
CA VAL A 137 4.77 1.04 7.76
C VAL A 137 5.59 2.31 7.58
N ALA A 138 4.99 3.41 7.12
CA ALA A 138 5.65 4.69 6.93
C ALA A 138 6.29 5.19 8.24
N TYR A 139 5.56 5.11 9.35
CA TYR A 139 6.07 5.46 10.67
C TYR A 139 7.35 4.67 11.03
N ARG A 140 7.32 3.35 10.86
CA ARG A 140 8.48 2.48 11.15
C ARG A 140 9.66 2.74 10.22
N ARG A 141 9.42 3.16 8.99
CA ARG A 141 10.42 3.42 7.95
C ARG A 141 10.93 4.86 7.95
N GLY A 142 10.35 5.74 8.77
CA GLY A 142 10.67 7.17 8.79
C GLY A 142 10.28 7.86 7.48
N LEU A 143 9.17 7.43 6.86
CA LEU A 143 8.57 8.03 5.68
C LEU A 143 7.45 8.97 6.15
N SER A 144 7.43 10.21 5.66
CA SER A 144 6.54 11.26 6.18
C SER A 144 5.34 11.55 5.30
N VAL A 145 5.33 11.02 4.09
CA VAL A 145 4.30 11.28 3.10
C VAL A 145 3.71 9.98 2.62
N LEU A 146 2.37 9.91 2.58
CA LEU A 146 1.64 8.85 1.91
C LEU A 146 1.08 9.38 0.59
N VAL A 147 1.23 8.60 -0.47
CA VAL A 147 0.68 8.90 -1.79
C VAL A 147 -0.24 7.77 -2.22
N GLY A 148 -1.47 8.11 -2.58
CA GLY A 148 -2.45 7.16 -3.11
C GLY A 148 -3.10 7.69 -4.37
N GLY A 149 -3.53 6.79 -5.26
CA GLY A 149 -4.14 7.08 -6.55
C GLY A 149 -5.64 6.80 -6.58
N MET A 150 -6.34 7.04 -5.47
CA MET A 150 -7.79 6.95 -5.42
C MET A 150 -8.39 8.13 -6.19
N CYS A 151 -9.38 7.85 -7.05
CA CYS A 151 -10.04 8.90 -7.82
C CYS A 151 -11.51 9.05 -7.40
N GLU A 152 -12.10 10.21 -7.73
CA GLU A 152 -13.50 10.54 -7.42
C GLU A 152 -14.50 9.56 -8.04
N THR A 153 -14.14 8.96 -9.16
CA THR A 153 -14.95 7.95 -9.86
C THR A 153 -14.69 6.52 -9.37
N ASP A 154 -13.86 6.36 -8.36
CA ASP A 154 -13.65 5.06 -7.73
C ASP A 154 -14.93 4.69 -6.97
N PHE A 155 -15.79 3.87 -7.61
CA PHE A 155 -17.09 3.44 -7.09
C PHE A 155 -17.03 2.64 -5.79
N SER A 156 -15.92 2.67 -5.11
CA SER A 156 -15.76 2.02 -3.83
C SER A 156 -16.42 2.76 -2.66
N GLY A 157 -17.18 3.86 -2.93
CA GLY A 157 -18.12 4.45 -1.97
C GLY A 157 -17.48 5.04 -0.71
N TYR A 158 -16.43 5.85 -0.87
CA TYR A 158 -15.79 6.56 0.24
C TYR A 158 -16.14 8.01 0.24
#